data_31aa0aa9d857887f045a94964b37430c
#
_entry.id   31aa0aa9d857887f045a94964b37430c
#
_cell.length_a   1.000
_cell.length_b   1.000
_cell.length_c   1.000
_cell.angle_alpha   90.00
_cell.angle_beta   90.00
_cell.angle_gamma   90.00
#
_symmetry.space_group_name_H-M   'P 1'
#
loop_
_entity.id
_entity.type
_entity.pdbx_description
1 polymer ?
#
loop_
_entity_poly.entity_id
_entity_poly.type
_entity_poly.pdbx_seq_one_letter_code
_entity_poly.pdbx_strand_id
1 'polypeptide(L)'
;MRNQTLSAIEPRLMDWLKTLLHSILHLDEALPQWAAAYGPWIYGILFLIVFCETGLVVTPFLPGDSLLFAAGAVAATASDSLNVHLVVGLLIVAAILGDGVNYHIGAYLGDRVRNGNRFIKKEYLDRTHAFYEKYGAKTIIIARFVPIVRTFAPFVAGVGRMSYGKFLCYNVVGAIVWVVSLAYLGYALGNVPFVKKNFEIVILAIIILSILPAVFEIARGWLASRATVAEPKGES
;
A
#
# COMPACT_ATOMS: atom_id res chain seq x y z
N MET A 1 2.87 5.01 -39.30
CA MET A 1 1.85 4.32 -38.49
C MET A 1 2.15 4.29 -36.98
N ARG A 2 3.40 4.19 -36.53
CA ARG A 2 3.77 4.08 -35.09
C ARG A 2 3.54 5.38 -34.28
N ASN A 3 3.63 6.57 -34.91
CA ASN A 3 3.46 7.85 -34.22
C ASN A 3 1.99 8.27 -34.00
N GLN A 4 1.06 7.77 -34.82
CA GLN A 4 -0.37 8.09 -34.67
C GLN A 4 -1.05 7.31 -33.54
N THR A 5 -0.54 6.12 -33.21
CA THR A 5 -1.06 5.33 -32.09
C THR A 5 -0.59 5.89 -30.74
N LEU A 6 0.61 6.45 -30.64
CA LEU A 6 1.11 7.07 -29.42
C LEU A 6 0.37 8.38 -29.09
N SER A 7 0.07 9.22 -30.10
CA SER A 7 -0.66 10.48 -29.92
C SER A 7 -2.13 10.32 -29.51
N ALA A 8 -2.73 9.16 -29.77
CA ALA A 8 -4.10 8.83 -29.37
C ALA A 8 -4.19 8.18 -27.99
N ILE A 9 -3.09 7.63 -27.47
CA ILE A 9 -3.02 6.97 -26.16
C ILE A 9 -2.76 7.98 -25.04
N GLU A 10 -1.92 9.00 -25.29
CA GLU A 10 -1.59 10.03 -24.30
C GLU A 10 -2.80 10.81 -23.73
N PRO A 11 -3.75 11.32 -24.52
CA PRO A 11 -4.91 12.03 -24.00
C PRO A 11 -5.82 11.11 -23.17
N ARG A 12 -6.03 9.87 -23.61
CA ARG A 12 -6.85 8.88 -22.88
C ARG A 12 -6.23 8.49 -21.54
N LEU A 13 -4.91 8.31 -21.48
CA LEU A 13 -4.19 8.00 -20.25
C LEU A 13 -4.25 9.18 -19.27
N MET A 14 -4.10 10.40 -19.79
CA MET A 14 -4.16 11.63 -18.99
C MET A 14 -5.55 11.88 -18.42
N ASP A 15 -6.60 11.62 -19.20
CA ASP A 15 -7.99 11.75 -18.75
C ASP A 15 -8.34 10.68 -17.71
N TRP A 16 -7.88 9.45 -17.90
CA TRP A 16 -8.05 8.37 -16.93
C TRP A 16 -7.34 8.68 -15.60
N LEU A 17 -6.10 9.19 -15.65
CA LEU A 17 -5.34 9.60 -14.46
C LEU A 17 -6.03 10.76 -13.72
N LYS A 18 -6.56 11.74 -14.44
CA LYS A 18 -7.32 12.84 -13.84
C LYS A 18 -8.59 12.33 -13.17
N THR A 19 -9.32 11.45 -13.81
CA THR A 19 -10.54 10.83 -13.24
C THR A 19 -10.23 10.01 -12.00
N LEU A 20 -9.15 9.22 -12.01
CA LEU A 20 -8.69 8.49 -10.83
C LEU A 20 -8.32 9.43 -9.69
N LEU A 21 -7.50 10.44 -9.97
CA LEU A 21 -7.07 11.39 -8.95
C LEU A 21 -8.27 12.14 -8.36
N HIS A 22 -9.21 12.56 -9.21
CA HIS A 22 -10.44 13.19 -8.78
C HIS A 22 -11.25 12.24 -7.86
N SER A 23 -11.44 10.99 -8.26
CA SER A 23 -12.18 10.01 -7.45
C SER A 23 -11.49 9.72 -6.11
N ILE A 24 -10.15 9.75 -6.05
CA ILE A 24 -9.38 9.56 -4.82
C ILE A 24 -9.52 10.76 -3.89
N LEU A 25 -9.52 11.98 -4.43
CA LEU A 25 -9.63 13.19 -3.62
C LEU A 25 -11.07 13.40 -3.09
N HIS A 26 -12.08 12.96 -3.86
CA HIS A 26 -13.51 13.10 -3.53
C HIS A 26 -14.15 11.78 -3.10
N LEU A 27 -13.42 10.97 -2.30
CA LEU A 27 -13.94 9.70 -1.78
C LEU A 27 -15.16 9.88 -0.86
N ASP A 28 -15.30 11.02 -0.22
CA ASP A 28 -16.46 11.40 0.60
C ASP A 28 -17.74 11.52 -0.22
N GLU A 29 -17.65 11.89 -1.49
CA GLU A 29 -18.77 11.93 -2.42
C GLU A 29 -18.95 10.59 -3.16
N ALA A 30 -17.85 9.98 -3.58
CA ALA A 30 -17.85 8.75 -4.36
C ALA A 30 -18.36 7.54 -3.57
N LEU A 31 -17.94 7.36 -2.31
CA LEU A 31 -18.34 6.20 -1.51
C LEU A 31 -19.84 6.16 -1.20
N PRO A 32 -20.53 7.25 -0.79
CA PRO A 32 -21.99 7.24 -0.65
C PRO A 32 -22.71 6.97 -1.96
N GLN A 33 -22.22 7.52 -3.09
CA GLN A 33 -22.80 7.25 -4.41
C GLN A 33 -22.64 5.77 -4.80
N TRP A 34 -21.49 5.18 -4.56
CA TRP A 34 -21.26 3.75 -4.80
C TRP A 34 -22.11 2.89 -3.86
N ALA A 35 -22.23 3.27 -2.58
CA ALA A 35 -23.10 2.56 -1.64
C ALA A 35 -24.57 2.60 -2.07
N ALA A 36 -25.06 3.75 -2.55
CA ALA A 36 -26.41 3.89 -3.08
C ALA A 36 -26.62 3.10 -4.38
N ALA A 37 -25.64 3.10 -5.29
CA ALA A 37 -25.73 2.42 -6.58
C ALA A 37 -25.58 0.91 -6.48
N TYR A 38 -24.66 0.44 -5.64
CA TYR A 38 -24.28 -0.98 -5.55
C TYR A 38 -24.82 -1.68 -4.29
N GLY A 39 -25.40 -0.94 -3.33
CA GLY A 39 -25.92 -1.51 -2.09
C GLY A 39 -24.85 -2.31 -1.34
N PRO A 40 -25.15 -3.55 -0.90
CA PRO A 40 -24.18 -4.38 -0.16
C PRO A 40 -22.91 -4.73 -0.92
N TRP A 41 -22.90 -4.63 -2.26
CA TRP A 41 -21.71 -4.89 -3.08
C TRP A 41 -20.58 -3.91 -2.85
N ILE A 42 -20.85 -2.74 -2.24
CA ILE A 42 -19.81 -1.78 -1.85
C ILE A 42 -18.73 -2.43 -0.97
N TYR A 43 -19.13 -3.33 -0.07
CA TYR A 43 -18.19 -4.06 0.78
C TYR A 43 -17.25 -4.95 -0.03
N GLY A 44 -17.76 -5.60 -1.10
CA GLY A 44 -16.96 -6.39 -2.02
C GLY A 44 -15.99 -5.53 -2.84
N ILE A 45 -16.42 -4.34 -3.26
CA ILE A 45 -15.57 -3.38 -3.98
C ILE A 45 -14.42 -2.91 -3.09
N LEU A 46 -14.71 -2.47 -1.86
CA LEU A 46 -13.70 -2.05 -0.89
C LEU A 46 -12.71 -3.18 -0.57
N PHE A 47 -13.23 -4.40 -0.36
CA PHE A 47 -12.41 -5.59 -0.18
C PHE A 47 -11.46 -5.80 -1.35
N LEU A 48 -11.97 -5.78 -2.58
CA LEU A 48 -11.18 -6.03 -3.77
C LEU A 48 -10.08 -4.97 -3.96
N ILE A 49 -10.40 -3.69 -3.72
CA ILE A 49 -9.42 -2.61 -3.83
C ILE A 49 -8.25 -2.85 -2.86
N VAL A 50 -8.54 -3.08 -1.56
CA VAL A 50 -7.51 -3.30 -0.55
C VAL A 50 -6.75 -4.61 -0.80
N PHE A 51 -7.45 -5.68 -1.18
CA PHE A 51 -6.83 -6.95 -1.55
C PHE A 51 -5.86 -6.81 -2.73
N CYS A 52 -6.26 -6.10 -3.79
CA CYS A 52 -5.39 -5.88 -4.95
C CYS A 52 -4.19 -4.99 -4.59
N GLU A 53 -4.41 -3.94 -3.79
CA GLU A 53 -3.34 -3.04 -3.35
C GLU A 53 -2.25 -3.76 -2.55
N THR A 54 -2.66 -4.63 -1.61
CA THR A 54 -1.71 -5.36 -0.75
C THR A 54 -1.15 -6.61 -1.42
N GLY A 55 -1.94 -7.25 -2.29
CA GLY A 55 -1.60 -8.51 -2.95
C GLY A 55 -0.76 -8.37 -4.21
N LEU A 56 -0.90 -7.25 -4.93
CA LEU A 56 -0.20 -7.03 -6.18
C LEU A 56 0.99 -6.09 -5.97
N VAL A 57 2.20 -6.60 -6.19
CA VAL A 57 3.47 -5.82 -6.07
C VAL A 57 3.51 -4.64 -7.04
N VAL A 58 2.69 -4.66 -8.09
CA VAL A 58 2.73 -3.71 -9.23
C VAL A 58 1.85 -2.47 -9.00
N THR A 59 1.03 -2.43 -7.96
CA THR A 59 0.06 -1.36 -7.72
C THR A 59 0.31 -0.55 -6.44
N PRO A 60 1.52 0.01 -6.22
CA PRO A 60 1.81 0.83 -5.03
C PRO A 60 1.08 2.19 -5.04
N PHE A 61 0.31 2.47 -6.09
CA PHE A 61 -0.37 3.75 -6.30
C PHE A 61 -1.84 3.76 -5.90
N LEU A 62 -2.41 2.61 -5.46
CA LEU A 62 -3.77 2.64 -4.93
C LEU A 62 -3.79 3.30 -3.55
N PRO A 63 -4.78 4.17 -3.29
CA PRO A 63 -4.80 5.02 -2.10
C PRO A 63 -5.41 4.32 -0.89
N GLY A 64 -4.85 3.16 -0.44
CA GLY A 64 -5.42 2.37 0.64
C GLY A 64 -5.56 3.11 1.96
N ASP A 65 -4.57 3.93 2.33
CA ASP A 65 -4.63 4.71 3.56
C ASP A 65 -5.78 5.72 3.53
N SER A 66 -5.92 6.45 2.42
CA SER A 66 -7.02 7.39 2.24
C SER A 66 -8.36 6.68 2.07
N LEU A 67 -8.39 5.51 1.44
CA LEU A 67 -9.61 4.70 1.33
C LEU A 67 -10.10 4.20 2.69
N LEU A 68 -9.21 3.71 3.56
CA LEU A 68 -9.54 3.28 4.93
C LEU A 68 -10.10 4.45 5.75
N PHE A 69 -9.42 5.60 5.68
CA PHE A 69 -9.88 6.81 6.36
C PHE A 69 -11.24 7.28 5.83
N ALA A 70 -11.39 7.36 4.51
CA ALA A 70 -12.63 7.79 3.87
C ALA A 70 -13.80 6.85 4.17
N ALA A 71 -13.59 5.54 4.13
CA ALA A 71 -14.62 4.55 4.47
C ALA A 71 -15.07 4.70 5.94
N GLY A 72 -14.13 4.97 6.85
CA GLY A 72 -14.45 5.29 8.24
C GLY A 72 -15.24 6.58 8.38
N ALA A 73 -14.82 7.65 7.71
CA ALA A 73 -15.47 8.96 7.75
C ALA A 73 -16.89 8.92 7.16
N VAL A 74 -17.08 8.23 6.06
CA VAL A 74 -18.40 8.03 5.43
C VAL A 74 -19.31 7.19 6.34
N ALA A 75 -18.78 6.13 6.97
CA ALA A 75 -19.53 5.33 7.93
C ALA A 75 -20.01 6.15 9.15
N ALA A 76 -19.29 7.21 9.53
CA ALA A 76 -19.69 8.13 10.61
C ALA A 76 -20.79 9.11 10.16
N THR A 77 -20.82 9.49 8.88
CA THR A 77 -21.75 10.52 8.36
C THR A 77 -22.97 9.91 7.68
N ALA A 78 -22.85 8.72 7.12
CA ALA A 78 -23.86 7.99 6.39
C ALA A 78 -23.98 6.56 6.94
N SER A 79 -24.32 6.45 8.23
CA SER A 79 -24.39 5.17 8.98
C SER A 79 -25.37 4.15 8.36
N ASP A 80 -26.38 4.62 7.64
CA ASP A 80 -27.33 3.74 6.93
C ASP A 80 -26.71 3.08 5.69
N SER A 81 -25.62 3.65 5.17
CA SER A 81 -24.96 3.17 3.96
C SER A 81 -23.77 2.24 4.26
N LEU A 82 -23.02 2.49 5.34
CA LEU A 82 -21.81 1.73 5.68
C LEU A 82 -21.71 1.48 7.19
N ASN A 83 -21.58 0.22 7.58
CA ASN A 83 -21.27 -0.15 8.95
C ASN A 83 -19.74 -0.23 9.15
N VAL A 84 -19.20 0.65 10.01
CA VAL A 84 -17.75 0.75 10.25
C VAL A 84 -17.14 -0.57 10.73
N HIS A 85 -17.83 -1.30 11.62
CA HIS A 85 -17.30 -2.55 12.17
C HIS A 85 -17.21 -3.64 11.10
N LEU A 86 -18.20 -3.71 10.21
CA LEU A 86 -18.19 -4.63 9.07
C LEU A 86 -17.10 -4.26 8.08
N VAL A 87 -16.94 -2.96 7.76
CA VAL A 87 -15.87 -2.45 6.91
C VAL A 87 -14.51 -2.84 7.50
N VAL A 88 -14.26 -2.54 8.78
CA VAL A 88 -12.99 -2.83 9.46
C VAL A 88 -12.68 -4.33 9.41
N GLY A 89 -13.64 -5.19 9.82
CA GLY A 89 -13.45 -6.63 9.80
C GLY A 89 -13.11 -7.17 8.41
N LEU A 90 -13.85 -6.72 7.40
CA LEU A 90 -13.67 -7.15 6.02
C LEU A 90 -12.32 -6.69 5.44
N LEU A 91 -11.91 -5.44 5.71
CA LEU A 91 -10.66 -4.89 5.20
C LEU A 91 -9.42 -5.47 5.90
N ILE A 92 -9.54 -5.88 7.18
CA ILE A 92 -8.51 -6.68 7.86
C ILE A 92 -8.31 -8.00 7.10
N VAL A 93 -9.39 -8.71 6.78
CA VAL A 93 -9.30 -9.98 6.03
C VAL A 93 -8.71 -9.74 4.63
N ALA A 94 -9.13 -8.70 3.93
CA ALA A 94 -8.59 -8.34 2.62
C ALA A 94 -7.07 -8.10 2.67
N ALA A 95 -6.62 -7.33 3.66
CA ALA A 95 -5.20 -7.01 3.84
C ALA A 95 -4.36 -8.26 4.18
N ILE A 96 -4.87 -9.13 5.06
CA ILE A 96 -4.18 -10.38 5.43
C ILE A 96 -4.05 -11.30 4.21
N LEU A 97 -5.13 -11.49 3.46
CA LEU A 97 -5.14 -12.36 2.29
C LEU A 97 -4.28 -11.79 1.16
N GLY A 98 -4.35 -10.47 0.92
CA GLY A 98 -3.53 -9.81 -0.09
C GLY A 98 -2.04 -10.00 0.18
N ASP A 99 -1.57 -9.66 1.39
CA ASP A 99 -0.17 -9.88 1.76
C ASP A 99 0.23 -11.37 1.73
N GLY A 100 -0.70 -12.27 2.07
CA GLY A 100 -0.49 -13.70 1.96
C GLY A 100 -0.21 -14.13 0.51
N VAL A 101 -0.99 -13.63 -0.45
CA VAL A 101 -0.77 -13.85 -1.88
C VAL A 101 0.58 -13.29 -2.32
N ASN A 102 0.88 -12.06 -1.91
CA ASN A 102 2.13 -11.37 -2.21
C ASN A 102 3.36 -12.16 -1.68
N TYR A 103 3.28 -12.66 -0.44
CA TYR A 103 4.29 -13.54 0.14
C TYR A 103 4.50 -14.81 -0.70
N HIS A 104 3.42 -15.49 -1.12
CA HIS A 104 3.53 -16.72 -1.90
C HIS A 104 4.11 -16.48 -3.30
N ILE A 105 3.78 -15.34 -3.93
CA ILE A 105 4.40 -14.92 -5.18
C ILE A 105 5.90 -14.75 -4.99
N GLY A 106 6.31 -14.07 -3.90
CA GLY A 106 7.72 -13.89 -3.54
C GLY A 106 8.45 -15.23 -3.31
N ALA A 107 7.85 -16.14 -2.53
CA ALA A 107 8.42 -17.46 -2.26
C ALA A 107 8.60 -18.28 -3.54
N TYR A 108 7.59 -18.30 -4.41
CA TYR A 108 7.63 -19.01 -5.69
C TYR A 108 8.72 -18.48 -6.62
N LEU A 109 8.82 -17.15 -6.74
CA LEU A 109 9.87 -16.53 -7.57
C LEU A 109 11.27 -16.73 -6.97
N GLY A 110 11.40 -16.64 -5.65
CA GLY A 110 12.65 -16.90 -4.94
C GLY A 110 13.16 -18.33 -5.16
N ASP A 111 12.27 -19.32 -5.15
CA ASP A 111 12.63 -20.71 -5.42
C ASP A 111 13.04 -20.95 -6.88
N ARG A 112 12.36 -20.32 -7.84
CA ARG A 112 12.77 -20.41 -9.25
C ARG A 112 14.16 -19.84 -9.50
N VAL A 113 14.52 -18.75 -8.83
CA VAL A 113 15.85 -18.13 -8.93
C VAL A 113 16.94 -19.04 -8.36
N ARG A 114 16.68 -19.64 -7.19
CA ARG A 114 17.63 -20.58 -6.57
C ARG A 114 17.88 -21.82 -7.42
N ASN A 115 16.87 -22.27 -8.14
CA ASN A 115 16.93 -23.46 -9.01
C ASN A 115 17.55 -23.19 -10.40
N GLY A 116 18.25 -22.05 -10.59
CA GLY A 116 19.07 -21.78 -11.78
C GLY A 116 18.49 -20.78 -12.77
N ASN A 117 17.43 -20.06 -12.44
CA ASN A 117 16.93 -19.00 -13.30
C ASN A 117 17.72 -17.69 -13.08
N ARG A 118 18.38 -17.20 -14.13
CA ARG A 118 19.49 -16.23 -14.13
C ARG A 118 19.08 -14.76 -13.86
N PHE A 119 17.81 -14.47 -13.56
CA PHE A 119 17.31 -13.08 -13.49
C PHE A 119 17.56 -12.34 -12.16
N ILE A 120 17.79 -13.05 -11.06
CA ILE A 120 18.11 -12.43 -9.76
C ILE A 120 19.37 -13.09 -9.22
N LYS A 121 20.36 -12.31 -8.83
CA LYS A 121 21.61 -12.82 -8.25
C LYS A 121 21.32 -13.43 -6.86
N LYS A 122 21.88 -14.60 -6.58
CA LYS A 122 21.75 -15.30 -5.29
C LYS A 122 22.15 -14.41 -4.10
N GLU A 123 23.09 -13.52 -4.31
CA GLU A 123 23.56 -12.54 -3.31
C GLU A 123 22.41 -11.66 -2.75
N TYR A 124 21.43 -11.26 -3.58
CA TYR A 124 20.26 -10.48 -3.10
C TYR A 124 19.35 -11.32 -2.22
N LEU A 125 19.22 -12.62 -2.50
CA LEU A 125 18.42 -13.55 -1.69
C LEU A 125 19.05 -13.73 -0.31
N ASP A 126 20.37 -13.91 -0.26
CA ASP A 126 21.12 -14.12 0.99
C ASP A 126 21.12 -12.84 1.85
N ARG A 127 21.25 -11.66 1.24
CA ARG A 127 21.10 -10.36 1.92
C ARG A 127 19.70 -10.18 2.51
N THR A 128 18.66 -10.57 1.78
CA THR A 128 17.27 -10.50 2.23
C THR A 128 17.02 -11.40 3.43
N HIS A 129 17.55 -12.63 3.38
CA HIS A 129 17.43 -13.57 4.49
C HIS A 129 18.16 -13.02 5.72
N ALA A 130 19.39 -12.56 5.59
CA ALA A 130 20.17 -11.94 6.66
C ALA A 130 19.48 -10.69 7.25
N PHE A 131 18.78 -9.90 6.43
CA PHE A 131 18.00 -8.76 6.89
C PHE A 131 16.89 -9.17 7.85
N TYR A 132 16.08 -10.18 7.49
CA TYR A 132 15.02 -10.66 8.37
C TYR A 132 15.52 -11.43 9.60
N GLU A 133 16.68 -12.08 9.51
CA GLU A 133 17.34 -12.65 10.68
C GLU A 133 17.80 -11.57 11.65
N LYS A 134 18.37 -10.48 11.14
CA LYS A 134 18.91 -9.38 11.96
C LYS A 134 17.83 -8.50 12.58
N TYR A 135 16.83 -8.09 11.80
CA TYR A 135 15.80 -7.12 12.23
C TYR A 135 14.51 -7.77 12.71
N GLY A 136 14.35 -9.06 12.43
CA GLY A 136 13.22 -9.86 12.84
C GLY A 136 11.93 -9.59 12.09
N ALA A 137 10.94 -10.44 12.34
CA ALA A 137 9.66 -10.39 11.65
C ALA A 137 8.80 -9.15 12.00
N LYS A 138 9.10 -8.45 13.11
CA LYS A 138 8.44 -7.18 13.47
C LYS A 138 8.58 -6.08 12.41
N THR A 139 9.58 -6.19 11.53
CA THR A 139 9.74 -5.33 10.36
C THR A 139 8.50 -5.36 9.46
N ILE A 140 7.77 -6.46 9.37
CA ILE A 140 6.51 -6.59 8.62
C ILE A 140 5.45 -5.59 9.14
N ILE A 141 5.33 -5.43 10.46
CA ILE A 141 4.37 -4.47 11.05
C ILE A 141 4.78 -3.05 10.71
N ILE A 142 6.06 -2.70 10.92
CA ILE A 142 6.57 -1.34 10.69
C ILE A 142 6.48 -0.96 9.20
N ALA A 143 6.80 -1.91 8.33
CA ALA A 143 6.74 -1.74 6.88
C ALA A 143 5.36 -1.29 6.39
N ARG A 144 4.27 -1.72 7.04
CA ARG A 144 2.90 -1.33 6.66
C ARG A 144 2.62 0.17 6.69
N PHE A 145 3.34 0.90 7.53
CA PHE A 145 3.19 2.35 7.66
C PHE A 145 4.04 3.15 6.65
N VAL A 146 4.81 2.44 5.80
CA VAL A 146 5.60 3.08 4.74
C VAL A 146 5.10 2.53 3.39
N PRO A 147 4.34 3.29 2.60
CA PRO A 147 3.54 2.79 1.46
C PRO A 147 4.33 1.93 0.46
N ILE A 148 5.52 2.37 0.06
CA ILE A 148 6.35 1.62 -0.87
C ILE A 148 6.88 0.34 -0.20
N VAL A 149 7.34 0.45 1.06
CA VAL A 149 7.93 -0.69 1.78
C VAL A 149 6.87 -1.75 2.07
N ARG A 150 5.63 -1.35 2.38
CA ARG A 150 4.54 -2.30 2.70
C ARG A 150 4.20 -3.25 1.55
N THR A 151 4.22 -2.76 0.31
CA THR A 151 3.92 -3.61 -0.86
C THR A 151 5.05 -4.60 -1.15
N PHE A 152 6.29 -4.24 -0.84
CA PHE A 152 7.45 -5.10 -1.06
C PHE A 152 7.77 -6.01 0.12
N ALA A 153 7.45 -5.64 1.35
CA ALA A 153 7.84 -6.40 2.55
C ALA A 153 7.31 -7.86 2.55
N PRO A 154 6.03 -8.15 2.24
CA PRO A 154 5.55 -9.53 2.13
C PRO A 154 6.25 -10.31 1.02
N PHE A 155 6.45 -9.69 -0.14
CA PHE A 155 7.17 -10.29 -1.27
C PHE A 155 8.60 -10.67 -0.87
N VAL A 156 9.32 -9.73 -0.27
CA VAL A 156 10.71 -9.90 0.18
C VAL A 156 10.80 -10.94 1.30
N ALA A 157 9.81 -11.02 2.20
CA ALA A 157 9.72 -12.07 3.21
C ALA A 157 9.57 -13.47 2.57
N GLY A 158 8.77 -13.58 1.52
CA GLY A 158 8.62 -14.80 0.73
C GLY A 158 9.92 -15.20 0.02
N VAL A 159 10.54 -14.27 -0.70
CA VAL A 159 11.84 -14.46 -1.36
C VAL A 159 12.92 -14.90 -0.36
N GLY A 160 12.95 -14.28 0.84
CA GLY A 160 13.87 -14.59 1.94
C GLY A 160 13.58 -15.88 2.69
N ARG A 161 12.49 -16.61 2.33
CA ARG A 161 12.06 -17.86 3.01
C ARG A 161 11.78 -17.68 4.52
N MET A 162 11.24 -16.52 4.92
CA MET A 162 10.69 -16.39 6.26
C MET A 162 9.65 -17.51 6.47
N SER A 163 9.61 -18.16 7.63
CA SER A 163 8.57 -19.16 7.89
C SER A 163 7.17 -18.53 7.82
N TYR A 164 6.26 -19.16 7.07
CA TYR A 164 4.91 -18.61 6.84
C TYR A 164 4.15 -18.34 8.14
N GLY A 165 4.29 -19.19 9.15
CA GLY A 165 3.66 -18.98 10.47
C GLY A 165 4.14 -17.69 11.15
N LYS A 166 5.45 -17.40 11.11
CA LYS A 166 5.98 -16.13 11.62
C LYS A 166 5.47 -14.94 10.81
N PHE A 167 5.54 -15.03 9.47
CA PHE A 167 5.00 -14.00 8.59
C PHE A 167 3.53 -13.73 8.89
N LEU A 168 2.69 -14.77 8.93
CA LEU A 168 1.25 -14.65 9.15
C LEU A 168 0.93 -13.97 10.48
N CYS A 169 1.62 -14.34 11.57
CA CYS A 169 1.41 -13.71 12.87
C CYS A 169 1.64 -12.20 12.83
N TYR A 170 2.77 -11.76 12.28
CA TYR A 170 3.08 -10.33 12.17
C TYR A 170 2.22 -9.61 11.12
N ASN A 171 1.81 -10.32 10.06
CA ASN A 171 0.88 -9.83 9.06
C ASN A 171 -0.50 -9.54 9.67
N VAL A 172 -1.05 -10.47 10.46
CA VAL A 172 -2.34 -10.29 11.15
C VAL A 172 -2.29 -9.10 12.10
N VAL A 173 -1.27 -9.04 12.97
CA VAL A 173 -1.11 -7.92 13.92
C VAL A 173 -0.98 -6.59 13.15
N GLY A 174 -0.15 -6.56 12.12
CA GLY A 174 0.05 -5.37 11.30
C GLY A 174 -1.22 -4.92 10.58
N ALA A 175 -1.99 -5.88 10.02
CA ALA A 175 -3.27 -5.59 9.36
C ALA A 175 -4.29 -5.00 10.33
N ILE A 176 -4.44 -5.59 11.52
CA ILE A 176 -5.34 -5.09 12.55
C ILE A 176 -4.95 -3.65 12.94
N VAL A 177 -3.68 -3.41 13.30
CA VAL A 177 -3.23 -2.08 13.73
C VAL A 177 -3.44 -1.05 12.62
N TRP A 178 -3.08 -1.37 11.39
CA TRP A 178 -3.19 -0.45 10.25
C TRP A 178 -4.66 -0.13 9.91
N VAL A 179 -5.51 -1.14 9.72
CA VAL A 179 -6.91 -0.94 9.33
C VAL A 179 -7.70 -0.28 10.45
N VAL A 180 -7.54 -0.75 11.69
CA VAL A 180 -8.25 -0.21 12.86
C VAL A 180 -7.87 1.25 13.08
N SER A 181 -6.57 1.58 13.05
CA SER A 181 -6.12 2.95 13.30
C SER A 181 -6.68 3.93 12.28
N LEU A 182 -6.58 3.62 10.97
CA LEU A 182 -7.01 4.54 9.92
C LEU A 182 -8.54 4.62 9.79
N ALA A 183 -9.24 3.48 9.83
CA ALA A 183 -10.68 3.47 9.69
C ALA A 183 -11.39 4.12 10.89
N TYR A 184 -10.97 3.83 12.12
CA TYR A 184 -11.56 4.48 13.29
C TYR A 184 -11.11 5.92 13.46
N LEU A 185 -9.92 6.31 13.01
CA LEU A 185 -9.53 7.71 12.93
C LEU A 185 -10.46 8.46 11.97
N GLY A 186 -10.74 7.90 10.79
CA GLY A 186 -11.71 8.44 9.86
C GLY A 186 -13.11 8.52 10.47
N TYR A 187 -13.56 7.47 11.15
CA TYR A 187 -14.85 7.44 11.83
C TYR A 187 -14.96 8.50 12.92
N ALA A 188 -13.96 8.66 13.77
CA ALA A 188 -13.94 9.65 14.85
C ALA A 188 -13.91 11.10 14.30
N LEU A 189 -13.18 11.33 13.22
CA LEU A 189 -13.03 12.66 12.63
C LEU A 189 -14.07 12.99 11.56
N GLY A 190 -14.80 12.01 11.03
CA GLY A 190 -15.75 12.19 9.94
C GLY A 190 -16.88 13.17 10.24
N ASN A 191 -17.27 13.32 11.52
CA ASN A 191 -18.28 14.28 11.94
C ASN A 191 -17.72 15.66 12.33
N VAL A 192 -16.40 15.84 12.35
CA VAL A 192 -15.77 17.12 12.67
C VAL A 192 -16.03 18.12 11.54
N PRO A 193 -16.60 19.32 11.82
CA PRO A 193 -16.97 20.29 10.78
C PRO A 193 -15.79 20.69 9.86
N PHE A 194 -14.59 20.82 10.44
CA PHE A 194 -13.38 21.11 9.68
C PHE A 194 -13.06 20.01 8.65
N VAL A 195 -13.15 18.74 9.05
CA VAL A 195 -12.88 17.58 8.18
C VAL A 195 -13.91 17.50 7.07
N LYS A 196 -15.21 17.65 7.41
CA LYS A 196 -16.29 17.66 6.41
C LYS A 196 -16.10 18.76 5.35
N LYS A 197 -15.71 19.96 5.78
CA LYS A 197 -15.56 21.12 4.89
C LYS A 197 -14.29 21.03 4.03
N ASN A 198 -13.25 20.34 4.52
CA ASN A 198 -11.92 20.29 3.88
C ASN A 198 -11.47 18.86 3.64
N PHE A 199 -12.40 17.97 3.25
CA PHE A 199 -12.12 16.54 3.14
C PHE A 199 -10.96 16.25 2.17
N GLU A 200 -10.93 16.92 1.03
CA GLU A 200 -9.84 16.82 0.04
C GLU A 200 -8.48 17.15 0.65
N ILE A 201 -8.41 18.21 1.47
CA ILE A 201 -7.15 18.61 2.13
C ILE A 201 -6.71 17.54 3.10
N VAL A 202 -7.66 16.93 3.84
CA VAL A 202 -7.36 15.84 4.79
C VAL A 202 -6.86 14.61 4.05
N ILE A 203 -7.52 14.21 2.95
CA ILE A 203 -7.07 13.10 2.11
C ILE A 203 -5.69 13.38 1.52
N LEU A 204 -5.48 14.57 0.98
CA LEU A 204 -4.17 14.97 0.46
C LEU A 204 -3.08 14.94 1.54
N ALA A 205 -3.40 15.41 2.75
CA ALA A 205 -2.47 15.36 3.87
C ALA A 205 -2.11 13.90 4.26
N ILE A 206 -3.09 12.99 4.25
CA ILE A 206 -2.85 11.56 4.50
C ILE A 206 -1.92 10.98 3.42
N ILE A 207 -2.17 11.28 2.15
CA ILE A 207 -1.34 10.81 1.02
C ILE A 207 0.09 11.35 1.17
N ILE A 208 0.25 12.65 1.43
CA ILE A 208 1.57 13.28 1.61
C ILE A 208 2.29 12.66 2.81
N LEU A 209 1.60 12.54 3.95
CA LEU A 209 2.18 11.98 5.17
C LEU A 209 2.61 10.51 4.97
N SER A 210 1.84 9.74 4.20
CA SER A 210 2.16 8.36 3.86
C SER A 210 3.40 8.27 2.95
N ILE A 211 3.57 9.17 1.99
CA ILE A 211 4.68 9.15 1.04
C ILE A 211 5.96 9.74 1.64
N LEU A 212 5.85 10.66 2.59
CA LEU A 212 6.97 11.41 3.17
C LEU A 212 8.13 10.53 3.69
N PRO A 213 7.90 9.42 4.43
CA PRO A 213 8.97 8.53 4.88
C PRO A 213 9.75 7.90 3.71
N ALA A 214 9.06 7.53 2.65
CA ALA A 214 9.68 6.92 1.46
C ALA A 214 10.56 7.94 0.71
N VAL A 215 10.08 9.17 0.54
CA VAL A 215 10.84 10.26 -0.07
C VAL A 215 12.09 10.57 0.77
N PHE A 216 11.93 10.61 2.09
CA PHE A 216 13.06 10.86 3.00
C PHE A 216 14.14 9.79 2.91
N GLU A 217 13.78 8.50 2.88
CA GLU A 217 14.74 7.39 2.75
C GLU A 217 15.44 7.39 1.39
N ILE A 218 14.72 7.67 0.30
CA ILE A 218 15.31 7.80 -1.04
C ILE A 218 16.29 8.97 -1.09
N ALA A 219 15.90 10.13 -0.57
CA ALA A 219 16.75 11.32 -0.52
C ALA A 219 18.01 11.07 0.31
N ARG A 220 17.87 10.41 1.47
CA ARG A 220 19.00 10.05 2.34
C ARG A 220 19.96 9.08 1.64
N GLY A 221 19.43 8.05 0.95
CA GLY A 221 20.23 7.10 0.19
C GLY A 221 21.01 7.77 -0.96
N TRP A 222 20.37 8.73 -1.65
CA TRP A 222 21.00 9.48 -2.73
C TRP A 222 22.10 10.43 -2.24
N LEU A 223 21.90 11.10 -1.10
CA LEU A 223 22.91 11.94 -0.47
C LEU A 223 24.12 11.11 0.02
N ALA A 224 23.87 9.95 0.62
CA ALA A 224 24.93 9.04 1.08
C ALA A 224 25.78 8.51 -0.10
N SER A 225 25.16 8.15 -1.23
CA SER A 225 25.87 7.68 -2.42
C SER A 225 26.75 8.78 -3.05
N ARG A 226 26.36 10.04 -2.97
CA ARG A 226 27.18 11.18 -3.42
C ARG A 226 28.38 11.45 -2.53
N ALA A 227 28.25 11.25 -1.23
CA ALA A 227 29.36 11.43 -0.28
C ALA A 227 30.46 10.40 -0.49
N THR A 228 30.12 9.15 -0.86
CA THR A 228 31.09 8.08 -1.10
C THR A 228 31.87 8.24 -2.43
N VAL A 229 31.33 8.99 -3.40
CA VAL A 229 31.98 9.28 -4.68
C VAL A 229 32.97 10.47 -4.56
N ALA A 230 32.88 11.27 -3.51
CA ALA A 230 33.67 12.49 -3.31
C ALA A 230 34.98 12.25 -2.55
N GLU A 231 35.32 11.01 -2.09
CA GLU A 231 36.63 10.70 -1.57
C GLU A 231 37.57 10.41 -2.75
N PRO A 232 38.59 11.27 -3.04
CA PRO A 232 39.60 10.98 -4.02
C PRO A 232 40.45 9.82 -3.48
N LYS A 233 40.64 8.76 -4.32
CA LYS A 233 41.66 7.74 -4.07
C LYS A 233 42.98 8.47 -3.90
N GLY A 234 43.43 8.62 -2.64
CA GLY A 234 44.79 9.05 -2.33
C GLY A 234 45.77 8.05 -2.94
N GLU A 235 46.57 8.51 -3.86
CA GLU A 235 47.73 7.85 -4.38
C GLU A 235 48.69 7.57 -3.23
N SER A 236 49.11 6.35 -3.10
CA SER A 236 50.33 5.93 -2.44
C SER A 236 50.93 4.74 -3.16
#